data_abdc8de3d84f87a6de6324df774a3962
#
_entry.id   abdc8de3d84f87a6de6324df774a3962
#
_cell.length_a   1.000
_cell.length_b   1.000
_cell.length_c   1.000
_cell.angle_alpha   90.00
_cell.angle_beta   90.00
_cell.angle_gamma   90.00
#
_symmetry.space_group_name_H-M   'P 1'
#
loop_
_entity.id
_entity.type
_entity.pdbx_description
1 polymer ?
#
loop_
_entity_poly.entity_id
_entity_poly.type
_entity_poly.pdbx_seq_one_letter_code
_entity_poly.pdbx_strand_id
1 'polypeptide(L)'
;MPPLSLETYNPFVEIPPPASAPLEPKATRVWPSRMDECAFQGLAGDFVRLIRSSTESDDHALLVSALAGLGCMMGRNSFFTVEDTRHAPNLFVTIVGDSAKSRKGTSTDRVLRMLSRVDSAFVEKNRVSGLSSGEGLIHAVRDARVEEVEIKERGCPPRREEQTVDCGVPDKRKLITESEFAQGLQAAGREGNILSPVLRDAWDGKTLRVLARSNKDCATGPHISIIANITSDELQRLLTANDRANGMGNRFLWVCARRSKLLPHGGEQLNEAAMEQLASQMREAIAFSVTAGEIRWDPEARQAWGRVYERLSAPAIGLFGSMTARGDAQCRRLALIYALLDQSLVIRMEHLRAALEVWSYCEDSVRYLFGDSTGDETADAILRSLSESDEGLTTTEIWGVFGRHAKKPELQRALSVLSERGLVNCVKQQTAGAPVTIWRAAAKKAN
;
A
#
# COMPACT_ATOMS: atom_id res chain seq x y z
N MET A 1 -0.02 -43.01 58.49
CA MET A 1 -0.09 -42.25 57.20
C MET A 1 1.30 -41.68 56.97
N PRO A 2 2.01 -42.07 55.92
CA PRO A 2 3.27 -41.44 55.55
C PRO A 2 2.98 -40.13 54.77
N PRO A 3 3.89 -39.15 54.82
CA PRO A 3 3.69 -37.86 54.15
C PRO A 3 3.94 -37.98 52.65
N LEU A 4 3.05 -37.33 51.89
CA LEU A 4 3.15 -37.14 50.44
C LEU A 4 4.38 -36.30 50.11
N SER A 5 5.28 -36.88 49.34
CA SER A 5 6.44 -36.15 48.74
C SER A 5 5.94 -35.22 47.64
N LEU A 6 6.19 -33.93 47.80
CA LEU A 6 6.07 -32.96 46.74
C LEU A 6 7.14 -33.23 45.68
N GLU A 7 6.78 -33.86 44.57
CA GLU A 7 7.61 -33.88 43.38
C GLU A 7 7.81 -32.45 42.87
N THR A 8 9.02 -32.03 42.87
CA THR A 8 9.41 -30.71 42.37
C THR A 8 9.10 -30.61 40.89
N TYR A 9 8.14 -29.75 40.54
CA TYR A 9 7.81 -29.34 39.17
C TYR A 9 9.06 -28.68 38.55
N ASN A 10 9.69 -29.33 37.56
CA ASN A 10 10.77 -28.77 36.78
C ASN A 10 10.17 -28.10 35.52
N PRO A 11 10.16 -26.76 35.40
CA PRO A 11 9.62 -26.07 34.25
C PRO A 11 10.50 -26.13 32.98
N PHE A 12 11.62 -26.84 33.04
CA PHE A 12 12.58 -26.95 31.90
C PHE A 12 12.68 -28.38 31.33
N VAL A 13 11.61 -29.17 31.41
CA VAL A 13 11.57 -30.42 30.63
C VAL A 13 11.45 -30.00 29.16
N GLU A 14 12.55 -30.13 28.42
CA GLU A 14 12.56 -29.98 26.96
C GLU A 14 11.59 -31.00 26.35
N ILE A 15 10.46 -30.49 25.86
CA ILE A 15 9.58 -31.25 24.99
C ILE A 15 10.32 -31.39 23.66
N PRO A 16 10.68 -32.60 23.20
CA PRO A 16 11.32 -32.75 21.90
C PRO A 16 10.37 -32.18 20.84
N PRO A 17 10.87 -31.34 19.90
CA PRO A 17 10.05 -30.79 18.86
C PRO A 17 9.38 -31.94 18.07
N PRO A 18 8.11 -31.81 17.68
CA PRO A 18 7.48 -32.78 16.79
C PRO A 18 8.34 -32.92 15.54
N ALA A 19 8.58 -34.16 15.11
CA ALA A 19 9.36 -34.48 13.93
C ALA A 19 8.80 -33.65 12.77
N SER A 20 9.55 -32.62 12.37
CA SER A 20 9.18 -31.77 11.24
C SER A 20 9.22 -32.61 9.98
N ALA A 21 8.09 -32.70 9.27
CA ALA A 21 8.09 -33.13 7.88
C ALA A 21 9.15 -32.29 7.11
N PRO A 22 9.84 -32.86 6.12
CA PRO A 22 10.86 -32.12 5.37
C PRO A 22 10.22 -30.83 4.81
N LEU A 23 10.70 -29.67 5.27
CA LEU A 23 10.32 -28.39 4.70
C LEU A 23 10.86 -28.35 3.28
N GLU A 24 9.96 -28.40 2.30
CA GLU A 24 10.28 -28.14 0.89
C GLU A 24 11.05 -26.82 0.79
N PRO A 25 12.10 -26.73 -0.03
CA PRO A 25 12.86 -25.50 -0.20
C PRO A 25 11.97 -24.45 -0.85
N LYS A 26 11.34 -23.58 -0.05
CA LYS A 26 10.72 -22.36 -0.54
C LYS A 26 11.81 -21.59 -1.27
N ALA A 27 11.58 -21.25 -2.54
CA ALA A 27 12.41 -20.28 -3.25
C ALA A 27 12.67 -19.11 -2.31
N THR A 28 13.93 -18.87 -1.94
CA THR A 28 14.31 -17.93 -0.89
C THR A 28 13.93 -16.52 -1.33
N ARG A 29 12.77 -16.04 -0.90
CA ARG A 29 12.36 -14.65 -1.09
C ARG A 29 13.30 -13.77 -0.26
N VAL A 30 14.04 -12.89 -0.92
CA VAL A 30 14.97 -11.98 -0.25
C VAL A 30 14.18 -10.85 0.37
N TRP A 31 14.36 -10.64 1.69
CA TRP A 31 13.77 -9.50 2.40
C TRP A 31 14.30 -8.19 1.80
N PRO A 32 13.46 -7.14 1.68
CA PRO A 32 13.88 -5.83 1.18
C PRO A 32 15.14 -5.32 1.91
N SER A 33 16.07 -4.78 1.15
CA SER A 33 17.25 -4.11 1.70
C SER A 33 16.83 -2.90 2.52
N ARG A 34 17.63 -2.52 3.52
CA ARG A 34 17.34 -1.29 4.28
C ARG A 34 17.43 -0.09 3.36
N MET A 35 16.55 0.89 3.56
CA MET A 35 16.66 2.18 2.91
C MET A 35 17.97 2.86 3.30
N ASP A 36 18.61 3.49 2.32
CA ASP A 36 19.74 4.38 2.56
C ASP A 36 19.33 5.59 3.42
N GLU A 37 20.30 6.20 4.11
CA GLU A 37 20.05 7.37 4.97
C GLU A 37 19.47 8.57 4.18
N CYS A 38 19.64 8.64 2.88
CA CYS A 38 19.04 9.69 2.06
C CYS A 38 17.49 9.64 2.07
N ALA A 39 16.87 8.49 2.32
CA ALA A 39 15.42 8.38 2.51
C ALA A 39 14.96 9.10 3.80
N PHE A 40 15.81 9.13 4.81
CA PHE A 40 15.50 9.75 6.12
C PHE A 40 15.84 11.23 6.17
N GLN A 41 15.78 11.93 5.04
CA GLN A 41 16.02 13.36 4.96
C GLN A 41 14.89 14.19 5.60
N GLY A 42 15.24 15.35 6.15
CA GLY A 42 14.32 16.37 6.64
C GLY A 42 13.44 15.92 7.80
N LEU A 43 12.35 16.64 8.03
CA LEU A 43 11.51 16.50 9.22
C LEU A 43 10.94 15.09 9.44
N ALA A 44 10.62 14.36 8.37
CA ALA A 44 10.11 12.99 8.49
C ALA A 44 11.22 12.02 8.98
N GLY A 45 12.43 12.19 8.49
CA GLY A 45 13.59 11.43 8.97
C GLY A 45 14.00 11.81 10.40
N ASP A 46 13.95 13.10 10.75
CA ASP A 46 14.22 13.60 12.10
C ASP A 46 13.25 12.97 13.10
N PHE A 47 11.97 12.84 12.75
CA PHE A 47 11.00 12.12 13.58
C PHE A 47 11.44 10.67 13.84
N VAL A 48 11.82 9.94 12.81
CA VAL A 48 12.25 8.54 12.97
C VAL A 48 13.50 8.46 13.83
N ARG A 49 14.49 9.31 13.61
CA ARG A 49 15.73 9.38 14.39
C ARG A 49 15.45 9.69 15.87
N LEU A 50 14.53 10.61 16.12
CA LEU A 50 14.18 11.03 17.49
C LEU A 50 13.52 9.91 18.30
N ILE A 51 12.65 9.09 17.66
CA ILE A 51 11.92 8.05 18.40
C ILE A 51 12.56 6.65 18.30
N ARG A 52 13.58 6.48 17.48
CA ARG A 52 14.20 5.18 17.19
C ARG A 52 14.60 4.43 18.46
N SER A 53 15.18 5.10 19.44
CA SER A 53 15.61 4.47 20.70
C SER A 53 14.44 4.10 21.64
N SER A 54 13.28 4.69 21.45
CA SER A 54 12.09 4.51 22.30
C SER A 54 11.08 3.52 21.75
N THR A 55 11.34 2.84 20.62
CA THR A 55 10.36 1.97 19.96
C THR A 55 10.99 0.73 19.35
N GLU A 56 10.23 -0.35 19.28
CA GLU A 56 10.55 -1.57 18.53
C GLU A 56 10.05 -1.54 17.08
N SER A 57 9.39 -0.44 16.69
CA SER A 57 8.82 -0.27 15.35
C SER A 57 9.89 -0.28 14.27
N ASP A 58 9.50 -0.68 13.07
CA ASP A 58 10.34 -0.62 11.88
C ASP A 58 10.52 0.83 11.41
N ASP A 59 11.76 1.25 11.18
CA ASP A 59 12.09 2.61 10.77
C ASP A 59 11.45 2.98 9.42
N HIS A 60 11.38 2.01 8.48
CA HIS A 60 10.78 2.22 7.16
C HIS A 60 9.26 2.41 7.27
N ALA A 61 8.60 1.61 8.12
CA ALA A 61 7.17 1.74 8.39
C ALA A 61 6.84 3.09 9.05
N LEU A 62 7.68 3.55 9.99
CA LEU A 62 7.55 4.86 10.63
C LEU A 62 7.68 5.99 9.59
N LEU A 63 8.72 5.95 8.77
CA LEU A 63 9.00 6.98 7.76
C LEU A 63 7.85 7.11 6.76
N VAL A 64 7.46 5.99 6.11
CA VAL A 64 6.46 6.05 5.03
C VAL A 64 5.07 6.40 5.59
N SER A 65 4.74 5.94 6.80
CA SER A 65 3.50 6.35 7.49
C SER A 65 3.51 7.83 7.87
N ALA A 66 4.65 8.38 8.32
CA ALA A 66 4.79 9.80 8.61
C ALA A 66 4.60 10.65 7.35
N LEU A 67 5.24 10.26 6.22
CA LEU A 67 5.06 10.92 4.92
C LEU A 67 3.59 10.92 4.48
N ALA A 68 2.87 9.79 4.65
CA ALA A 68 1.45 9.71 4.30
C ALA A 68 0.58 10.60 5.18
N GLY A 69 0.82 10.63 6.49
CA GLY A 69 0.08 11.46 7.43
C GLY A 69 0.33 12.95 7.21
N LEU A 70 1.59 13.37 7.08
CA LEU A 70 1.97 14.76 6.80
C LEU A 70 1.46 15.21 5.44
N GLY A 71 1.59 14.39 4.40
CA GLY A 71 1.04 14.67 3.07
C GLY A 71 -0.48 14.83 3.09
N CYS A 72 -1.19 14.07 3.94
CA CYS A 72 -2.64 14.28 4.17
C CYS A 72 -2.94 15.64 4.78
N MET A 73 -2.18 16.04 5.81
CA MET A 73 -2.36 17.33 6.49
C MET A 73 -2.08 18.54 5.58
N MET A 74 -1.15 18.41 4.62
CA MET A 74 -0.82 19.43 3.63
C MET A 74 -1.99 19.77 2.70
N GLY A 75 -2.87 18.81 2.41
CA GLY A 75 -4.00 19.01 1.50
C GLY A 75 -3.58 19.07 0.03
N ARG A 76 -4.42 19.70 -0.82
CA ARG A 76 -4.30 19.67 -2.29
C ARG A 76 -3.84 20.98 -2.92
N ASN A 77 -3.63 22.03 -2.14
CA ASN A 77 -3.29 23.34 -2.68
C ASN A 77 -1.90 23.35 -3.30
N SER A 78 -1.00 22.51 -2.78
CA SER A 78 0.31 22.27 -3.39
C SER A 78 0.29 20.98 -4.21
N PHE A 79 0.82 21.04 -5.40
CA PHE A 79 0.76 19.93 -6.36
C PHE A 79 1.91 19.99 -7.37
N PHE A 80 2.14 18.87 -8.02
CA PHE A 80 3.00 18.76 -9.20
C PHE A 80 2.13 18.45 -10.41
N THR A 81 2.33 19.15 -11.53
CA THR A 81 1.55 18.95 -12.76
C THR A 81 2.32 18.08 -13.76
N VAL A 82 1.64 17.06 -14.31
CA VAL A 82 2.12 16.28 -15.45
C VAL A 82 1.02 16.34 -16.51
N GLU A 83 1.32 16.90 -17.66
CA GLU A 83 0.31 17.24 -18.66
C GLU A 83 -0.82 18.05 -17.98
N ASP A 84 -2.06 17.55 -17.99
CA ASP A 84 -3.20 18.21 -17.33
C ASP A 84 -3.54 17.61 -15.95
N THR A 85 -2.72 16.67 -15.46
CA THR A 85 -2.98 15.96 -14.20
C THR A 85 -2.20 16.58 -13.04
N ARG A 86 -2.92 16.97 -11.98
CA ARG A 86 -2.34 17.46 -10.73
C ARG A 86 -2.08 16.30 -9.77
N HIS A 87 -0.84 16.10 -9.41
CA HIS A 87 -0.42 15.17 -8.37
C HIS A 87 -0.30 15.88 -7.03
N ALA A 88 -1.25 15.65 -6.13
CA ALA A 88 -1.23 16.17 -4.76
C ALA A 88 -0.41 15.25 -3.82
N PRO A 89 -0.03 15.72 -2.61
CA PRO A 89 0.82 14.95 -1.68
C PRO A 89 0.06 13.85 -0.91
N ASN A 90 -0.98 13.27 -1.48
CA ASN A 90 -1.71 12.16 -0.88
C ASN A 90 -1.08 10.80 -1.23
N LEU A 91 -0.93 9.93 -0.22
CA LEU A 91 -0.35 8.60 -0.36
C LEU A 91 -1.29 7.54 0.22
N PHE A 92 -1.33 6.38 -0.40
CA PHE A 92 -1.90 5.16 0.16
C PHE A 92 -0.77 4.23 0.55
N VAL A 93 -0.66 3.90 1.83
CA VAL A 93 0.42 3.09 2.40
C VAL A 93 -0.16 1.86 3.05
N THR A 94 0.42 0.71 2.78
CA THR A 94 0.09 -0.54 3.48
C THR A 94 1.35 -1.14 4.08
N ILE A 95 1.36 -1.22 5.42
CA ILE A 95 2.42 -1.86 6.18
C ILE A 95 2.12 -3.36 6.26
N VAL A 96 3.01 -4.16 5.70
CA VAL A 96 2.86 -5.61 5.62
C VAL A 96 3.88 -6.28 6.52
N GLY A 97 3.41 -7.15 7.39
CA GLY A 97 4.31 -7.93 8.27
C GLY A 97 3.66 -9.23 8.68
N ASP A 98 4.48 -10.25 8.97
CA ASP A 98 4.03 -11.63 9.11
C ASP A 98 3.10 -11.89 10.30
N SER A 99 3.16 -11.07 11.35
CA SER A 99 2.34 -11.27 12.55
C SER A 99 2.24 -9.99 13.40
N ALA A 100 1.53 -10.06 14.52
CA ALA A 100 1.53 -9.02 15.56
C ALA A 100 2.94 -8.70 16.09
N LYS A 101 3.87 -9.66 16.00
CA LYS A 101 5.27 -9.48 16.41
C LYS A 101 6.05 -8.46 15.56
N SER A 102 5.59 -8.13 14.36
CA SER A 102 6.19 -7.11 13.48
C SER A 102 5.96 -5.66 13.93
N ARG A 103 5.11 -5.43 14.96
CA ARG A 103 4.84 -4.11 15.55
C ARG A 103 4.24 -3.08 14.58
N LYS A 104 3.51 -3.52 13.56
CA LYS A 104 2.83 -2.66 12.57
C LYS A 104 1.93 -1.60 13.21
N GLY A 105 1.01 -2.02 14.08
CA GLY A 105 0.10 -1.12 14.80
C GLY A 105 0.86 -0.08 15.65
N THR A 106 1.93 -0.51 16.32
CA THR A 106 2.77 0.40 17.11
C THR A 106 3.39 1.49 16.23
N SER A 107 3.81 1.17 14.99
CA SER A 107 4.33 2.16 14.04
C SER A 107 3.28 3.22 13.73
N THR A 108 2.06 2.80 13.40
CA THR A 108 0.92 3.69 13.13
C THR A 108 0.61 4.57 14.34
N ASP A 109 0.55 3.99 15.56
CA ASP A 109 0.24 4.74 16.78
C ASP A 109 1.30 5.81 17.09
N ARG A 110 2.59 5.51 16.87
CA ARG A 110 3.68 6.48 17.04
C ARG A 110 3.53 7.66 16.08
N VAL A 111 3.20 7.39 14.81
CA VAL A 111 2.94 8.44 13.82
C VAL A 111 1.72 9.26 14.21
N LEU A 112 0.61 8.64 14.60
CA LEU A 112 -0.59 9.35 15.02
C LEU A 112 -0.35 10.28 16.23
N ARG A 113 0.47 9.86 17.20
CA ARG A 113 0.87 10.72 18.32
C ARG A 113 1.66 11.94 17.85
N MET A 114 2.57 11.77 16.90
CA MET A 114 3.30 12.88 16.30
C MET A 114 2.33 13.82 15.56
N LEU A 115 1.45 13.30 14.71
CA LEU A 115 0.45 14.11 13.99
C LEU A 115 -0.48 14.87 14.94
N SER A 116 -0.88 14.26 16.07
CA SER A 116 -1.68 14.95 17.11
C SER A 116 -0.94 16.10 17.78
N ARG A 117 0.40 16.05 17.88
CA ARG A 117 1.19 17.20 18.36
C ARG A 117 1.29 18.30 17.31
N VAL A 118 1.27 17.93 16.04
CA VAL A 118 1.25 18.90 14.94
C VAL A 118 -0.10 19.60 14.86
N ASP A 119 -1.19 18.84 14.83
CA ASP A 119 -2.58 19.35 14.82
C ASP A 119 -3.53 18.31 15.40
N SER A 120 -3.90 18.46 16.66
CA SER A 120 -4.82 17.55 17.35
C SER A 120 -6.23 17.60 16.75
N ALA A 121 -6.68 18.81 16.37
CA ALA A 121 -8.01 19.01 15.80
C ALA A 121 -8.16 18.31 14.43
N PHE A 122 -7.10 18.31 13.63
CA PHE A 122 -7.08 17.52 12.39
C PHE A 122 -7.21 16.02 12.67
N VAL A 123 -6.43 15.49 13.61
CA VAL A 123 -6.46 14.05 13.92
C VAL A 123 -7.84 13.64 14.47
N GLU A 124 -8.44 14.45 15.33
CA GLU A 124 -9.77 14.19 15.90
C GLU A 124 -10.88 14.18 14.85
N LYS A 125 -10.86 15.14 13.90
CA LYS A 125 -11.95 15.35 12.94
C LYS A 125 -11.75 14.63 11.61
N ASN A 126 -10.51 14.47 11.18
CA ASN A 126 -10.19 14.01 9.83
C ASN A 126 -9.55 12.61 9.78
N ARG A 127 -9.15 12.06 10.92
CA ARG A 127 -8.81 10.64 10.99
C ARG A 127 -10.07 9.80 11.05
N VAL A 128 -10.17 8.82 10.16
CA VAL A 128 -11.31 7.87 10.09
C VAL A 128 -10.79 6.45 9.93
N SER A 129 -11.64 5.46 10.21
CA SER A 129 -11.37 4.05 10.03
C SER A 129 -12.65 3.30 9.63
N GLY A 130 -12.52 2.03 9.23
CA GLY A 130 -13.66 1.20 8.89
C GLY A 130 -14.09 1.32 7.44
N LEU A 131 -13.13 1.21 6.49
CA LEU A 131 -13.41 1.15 5.06
C LEU A 131 -14.34 -0.04 4.74
N SER A 132 -15.61 0.27 4.41
CA SER A 132 -16.62 -0.75 4.13
C SER A 132 -17.33 -0.57 2.80
N SER A 133 -17.51 0.69 2.33
CA SER A 133 -18.16 1.00 1.06
C SER A 133 -17.61 2.27 0.43
N GLY A 134 -17.76 2.37 -0.91
CA GLY A 134 -17.41 3.58 -1.64
C GLY A 134 -18.33 4.73 -1.33
N GLU A 135 -19.62 4.45 -1.10
CA GLU A 135 -20.62 5.46 -0.73
C GLU A 135 -20.27 6.11 0.61
N GLY A 136 -19.86 5.30 1.62
CA GLY A 136 -19.42 5.80 2.91
C GLY A 136 -18.22 6.74 2.79
N LEU A 137 -17.27 6.40 1.89
CA LEU A 137 -16.11 7.25 1.63
C LEU A 137 -16.52 8.57 0.95
N ILE A 138 -17.43 8.55 -0.02
CA ILE A 138 -17.96 9.76 -0.67
C ILE A 138 -18.65 10.62 0.37
N HIS A 139 -19.51 10.03 1.20
CA HIS A 139 -20.24 10.74 2.26
C HIS A 139 -19.31 11.42 3.26
N ALA A 140 -18.19 10.80 3.61
CA ALA A 140 -17.19 11.36 4.53
C ALA A 140 -16.51 12.65 4.04
N VAL A 141 -16.58 12.95 2.74
CA VAL A 141 -15.98 14.13 2.09
C VAL A 141 -16.96 14.86 1.17
N ARG A 142 -18.27 14.65 1.34
CA ARG A 142 -19.31 15.17 0.45
C ARG A 142 -19.38 16.69 0.41
N ASP A 143 -19.85 17.21 -0.70
CA ASP A 143 -20.12 18.62 -0.90
C ASP A 143 -21.42 19.03 -0.21
N ALA A 144 -21.56 20.33 0.06
CA ALA A 144 -22.85 20.89 0.47
C ALA A 144 -23.87 20.72 -0.67
N ARG A 145 -25.13 20.48 -0.28
CA ARG A 145 -26.23 20.32 -1.23
C ARG A 145 -27.33 21.34 -0.97
N VAL A 146 -27.66 22.06 -2.03
CA VAL A 146 -28.75 23.01 -2.06
C VAL A 146 -29.87 22.46 -2.95
N GLU A 147 -31.09 22.47 -2.50
CA GLU A 147 -32.24 22.04 -3.27
C GLU A 147 -33.32 23.17 -3.28
N GLU A 148 -34.05 23.27 -4.38
CA GLU A 148 -35.25 24.13 -4.44
C GLU A 148 -36.37 23.45 -3.64
N VAL A 149 -36.83 24.11 -2.58
CA VAL A 149 -37.94 23.64 -1.75
C VAL A 149 -39.14 24.54 -1.98
N GLU A 150 -40.28 23.93 -2.22
CA GLU A 150 -41.54 24.66 -2.36
C GLU A 150 -42.07 25.03 -0.97
N ILE A 151 -42.05 26.33 -0.66
CA ILE A 151 -42.63 26.87 0.57
C ILE A 151 -44.08 27.18 0.35
N LYS A 152 -44.97 26.53 1.12
CA LYS A 152 -46.40 26.75 1.13
C LYS A 152 -46.81 27.48 2.40
N GLU A 153 -47.08 28.78 2.28
CA GLU A 153 -47.66 29.59 3.35
C GLU A 153 -49.15 29.75 3.13
N ARG A 154 -49.93 29.65 4.23
CA ARG A 154 -51.39 29.72 4.16
C ARG A 154 -51.82 31.09 3.65
N GLY A 155 -52.49 31.16 2.47
CA GLY A 155 -52.95 32.37 1.86
C GLY A 155 -51.97 33.05 0.88
N CYS A 156 -50.81 32.47 0.64
CA CYS A 156 -49.83 32.91 -0.35
C CYS A 156 -49.67 31.87 -1.47
N PRO A 157 -49.38 32.30 -2.71
CA PRO A 157 -49.01 31.34 -3.75
C PRO A 157 -47.71 30.63 -3.38
N PRO A 158 -47.57 29.34 -3.75
CA PRO A 158 -46.33 28.59 -3.49
C PRO A 158 -45.14 29.30 -4.11
N ARG A 159 -44.09 29.49 -3.33
CA ARG A 159 -42.79 30.02 -3.80
C ARG A 159 -41.72 28.96 -3.70
N ARG A 160 -40.76 29.01 -4.60
CA ARG A 160 -39.57 28.15 -4.54
C ARG A 160 -38.42 28.95 -3.99
N GLU A 161 -37.74 28.36 -2.99
CA GLU A 161 -36.55 28.95 -2.42
C GLU A 161 -35.45 27.90 -2.38
N GLU A 162 -34.22 28.33 -2.68
CA GLU A 162 -33.04 27.52 -2.46
C GLU A 162 -32.79 27.32 -0.97
N GLN A 163 -32.76 26.07 -0.53
CA GLN A 163 -32.47 25.72 0.84
C GLN A 163 -31.30 24.74 0.90
N THR A 164 -30.33 25.02 1.78
CA THR A 164 -29.24 24.05 2.07
C THR A 164 -29.81 22.88 2.82
N VAL A 165 -29.94 21.74 2.15
CA VAL A 165 -30.46 20.48 2.72
C VAL A 165 -29.34 19.62 3.35
N ASP A 166 -28.09 19.85 2.99
CA ASP A 166 -26.90 19.24 3.60
C ASP A 166 -25.74 20.24 3.55
N CYS A 167 -25.14 20.54 4.71
CA CYS A 167 -24.00 21.47 4.79
C CYS A 167 -22.70 20.89 4.22
N GLY A 168 -22.66 19.58 3.91
CA GLY A 168 -21.48 18.88 3.44
C GLY A 168 -20.34 18.83 4.47
N VAL A 169 -19.18 18.49 4.00
CA VAL A 169 -17.93 18.43 4.78
C VAL A 169 -16.95 19.44 4.18
N PRO A 170 -16.68 20.59 4.88
CA PRO A 170 -15.81 21.64 4.34
C PRO A 170 -14.36 21.18 4.16
N ASP A 171 -13.78 20.49 5.15
CA ASP A 171 -12.42 19.95 5.06
C ASP A 171 -12.43 18.59 4.35
N LYS A 172 -11.97 18.59 3.11
CA LYS A 172 -11.94 17.41 2.22
C LYS A 172 -10.77 16.46 2.50
N ARG A 173 -9.91 16.78 3.48
CA ARG A 173 -8.79 15.92 3.89
C ARG A 173 -9.31 14.79 4.77
N LYS A 174 -8.94 13.55 4.47
CA LYS A 174 -9.20 12.38 5.33
C LYS A 174 -7.97 11.49 5.41
N LEU A 175 -7.52 11.23 6.64
CA LEU A 175 -6.52 10.22 6.95
C LEU A 175 -7.22 8.95 7.39
N ILE A 176 -7.26 7.97 6.51
CA ILE A 176 -7.84 6.67 6.80
C ILE A 176 -6.78 5.80 7.46
N THR A 177 -7.10 5.26 8.65
CA THR A 177 -6.20 4.36 9.37
C THR A 177 -6.86 3.01 9.61
N GLU A 178 -6.33 1.95 8.98
CA GLU A 178 -6.88 0.60 9.08
C GLU A 178 -5.90 -0.32 9.81
N SER A 179 -6.23 -0.70 11.02
CA SER A 179 -5.43 -1.67 11.79
C SER A 179 -5.51 -3.08 11.21
N GLU A 180 -6.61 -3.41 10.55
CA GLU A 180 -6.92 -4.68 9.92
C GLU A 180 -7.43 -4.47 8.49
N PHE A 181 -6.53 -4.13 7.55
CA PHE A 181 -6.90 -3.83 6.17
C PHE A 181 -7.55 -5.02 5.44
N ALA A 182 -7.39 -6.23 5.97
CA ALA A 182 -8.09 -7.41 5.50
C ALA A 182 -9.61 -7.20 5.37
N GLN A 183 -10.22 -6.49 6.32
CA GLN A 183 -11.66 -6.17 6.29
C GLN A 183 -12.00 -5.24 5.12
N GLY A 184 -11.18 -4.22 4.86
CA GLY A 184 -11.35 -3.31 3.72
C GLY A 184 -11.22 -4.03 2.37
N LEU A 185 -10.24 -4.94 2.23
CA LEU A 185 -10.07 -5.76 1.03
C LEU A 185 -11.25 -6.72 0.81
N GLN A 186 -11.74 -7.37 1.88
CA GLN A 186 -12.93 -8.21 1.80
C GLN A 186 -14.17 -7.41 1.40
N ALA A 187 -14.34 -6.19 1.93
CA ALA A 187 -15.44 -5.31 1.56
C ALA A 187 -15.35 -4.92 0.09
N ALA A 188 -14.18 -4.53 -0.39
CA ALA A 188 -13.95 -4.16 -1.80
C ALA A 188 -14.21 -5.32 -2.77
N GLY A 189 -13.97 -6.57 -2.35
CA GLY A 189 -14.21 -7.78 -3.15
C GLY A 189 -15.66 -8.26 -3.21
N ARG A 190 -16.58 -7.68 -2.43
CA ARG A 190 -18.00 -8.05 -2.47
C ARG A 190 -18.65 -7.60 -3.76
N GLU A 191 -19.51 -8.45 -4.32
CA GLU A 191 -20.29 -8.10 -5.51
C GLU A 191 -21.15 -6.85 -5.26
N GLY A 192 -21.12 -5.91 -6.20
CA GLY A 192 -21.83 -4.64 -6.09
C GLY A 192 -21.16 -3.57 -5.25
N ASN A 193 -20.06 -3.86 -4.52
CA ASN A 193 -19.34 -2.85 -3.76
C ASN A 193 -18.48 -1.96 -4.69
N ILE A 194 -18.62 -0.64 -4.53
CA ILE A 194 -17.90 0.34 -5.34
C ILE A 194 -16.64 0.91 -4.65
N LEU A 195 -16.18 0.32 -3.56
CA LEU A 195 -15.03 0.83 -2.79
C LEU A 195 -13.76 0.89 -3.65
N SER A 196 -13.45 -0.17 -4.42
CA SER A 196 -12.25 -0.23 -5.26
C SER A 196 -12.20 0.89 -6.32
N PRO A 197 -13.23 1.14 -7.16
CA PRO A 197 -13.22 2.27 -8.08
C PRO A 197 -13.18 3.62 -7.38
N VAL A 198 -13.90 3.81 -6.26
CA VAL A 198 -13.90 5.08 -5.52
C VAL A 198 -12.52 5.36 -4.91
N LEU A 199 -11.81 4.37 -4.36
CA LEU A 199 -10.43 4.54 -3.89
C LEU A 199 -9.49 4.95 -5.01
N ARG A 200 -9.63 4.38 -6.21
CA ARG A 200 -8.81 4.77 -7.37
C ARG A 200 -9.03 6.22 -7.77
N ASP A 201 -10.29 6.65 -7.84
CA ASP A 201 -10.64 8.04 -8.17
C ASP A 201 -10.20 9.00 -7.06
N ALA A 202 -10.31 8.60 -5.79
CA ALA A 202 -9.81 9.36 -4.64
C ALA A 202 -8.29 9.56 -4.68
N TRP A 203 -7.53 8.51 -5.02
CA TRP A 203 -6.08 8.61 -5.19
C TRP A 203 -5.72 9.55 -6.34
N ASP A 204 -6.42 9.45 -7.47
CA ASP A 204 -6.24 10.34 -8.63
C ASP A 204 -6.75 11.78 -8.34
N GLY A 205 -7.50 11.98 -7.25
CA GLY A 205 -8.07 13.28 -6.85
C GLY A 205 -9.20 13.75 -7.73
N LYS A 206 -9.90 12.83 -8.37
CA LYS A 206 -11.09 13.09 -9.17
C LYS A 206 -12.29 13.37 -8.27
N THR A 207 -13.31 13.98 -8.83
CA THR A 207 -14.63 14.12 -8.19
C THR A 207 -15.21 12.72 -7.95
N LEU A 208 -15.57 12.45 -6.68
CA LEU A 208 -16.19 11.18 -6.28
C LEU A 208 -17.70 11.32 -6.35
N ARG A 209 -18.35 10.42 -7.06
CA ARG A 209 -19.81 10.35 -7.16
C ARG A 209 -20.26 8.98 -7.61
N VAL A 210 -21.50 8.63 -7.29
CA VAL A 210 -22.17 7.43 -7.78
C VAL A 210 -23.39 7.85 -8.59
N LEU A 211 -23.53 7.30 -9.78
CA LEU A 211 -24.74 7.50 -10.57
C LEU A 211 -25.84 6.55 -10.07
N ALA A 212 -26.45 6.90 -8.95
CA ALA A 212 -27.57 6.16 -8.38
C ALA A 212 -28.73 7.12 -8.07
N ARG A 213 -29.98 6.65 -8.30
CA ARG A 213 -31.18 7.47 -8.12
C ARG A 213 -31.34 7.94 -6.65
N SER A 214 -30.95 7.11 -5.70
CA SER A 214 -31.11 7.36 -4.26
C SER A 214 -29.93 8.08 -3.62
N ASN A 215 -28.74 8.02 -4.22
CA ASN A 215 -27.53 8.64 -3.66
C ASN A 215 -27.16 9.88 -4.49
N LYS A 216 -27.29 11.04 -3.88
CA LYS A 216 -26.97 12.33 -4.49
C LYS A 216 -25.64 12.91 -4.02
N ASP A 217 -24.89 12.18 -3.19
CA ASP A 217 -23.61 12.63 -2.66
C ASP A 217 -22.59 12.78 -3.78
N CYS A 218 -21.92 13.91 -3.77
CA CYS A 218 -20.80 14.24 -4.63
C CYS A 218 -19.69 14.83 -3.77
N ALA A 219 -18.44 14.55 -4.09
CA ALA A 219 -17.30 15.11 -3.38
C ALA A 219 -16.28 15.65 -4.38
N THR A 220 -16.17 16.96 -4.47
CA THR A 220 -15.19 17.66 -5.30
C THR A 220 -13.89 17.87 -4.51
N GLY A 221 -12.74 17.71 -5.17
CA GLY A 221 -11.44 17.94 -4.59
C GLY A 221 -11.12 17.10 -3.36
N PRO A 222 -11.49 15.81 -3.26
CA PRO A 222 -11.16 14.99 -2.11
C PRO A 222 -9.64 14.85 -1.95
N HIS A 223 -9.14 14.85 -0.72
CA HIS A 223 -7.75 14.63 -0.40
C HIS A 223 -7.63 13.54 0.65
N ILE A 224 -7.43 12.32 0.17
CA ILE A 224 -7.48 11.13 0.99
C ILE A 224 -6.10 10.46 1.00
N SER A 225 -5.59 10.19 2.19
CA SER A 225 -4.43 9.32 2.43
C SER A 225 -4.83 8.12 3.27
N ILE A 226 -4.13 7.02 3.10
CA ILE A 226 -4.41 5.76 3.81
C ILE A 226 -3.13 5.28 4.48
N ILE A 227 -3.22 4.86 5.75
CA ILE A 227 -2.22 4.07 6.47
C ILE A 227 -2.91 2.79 6.92
N ALA A 228 -2.56 1.68 6.31
CA ALA A 228 -3.20 0.41 6.55
C ALA A 228 -2.19 -0.65 7.02
N ASN A 229 -2.64 -1.59 7.85
CA ASN A 229 -1.84 -2.70 8.33
C ASN A 229 -2.47 -4.03 7.90
N ILE A 230 -1.66 -4.97 7.41
CA ILE A 230 -2.11 -6.31 7.01
C ILE A 230 -1.01 -7.33 7.25
N THR A 231 -1.37 -8.60 7.38
CA THR A 231 -0.38 -9.68 7.34
C THR A 231 -0.09 -10.10 5.91
N SER A 232 1.10 -10.67 5.66
CA SER A 232 1.48 -11.17 4.33
C SER A 232 0.52 -12.26 3.84
N ASP A 233 0.11 -13.16 4.73
CA ASP A 233 -0.82 -14.25 4.41
C ASP A 233 -2.23 -13.74 4.05
N GLU A 234 -2.77 -12.79 4.81
CA GLU A 234 -4.05 -12.15 4.50
C GLU A 234 -4.01 -11.41 3.18
N LEU A 235 -2.92 -10.66 2.94
CA LEU A 235 -2.75 -9.91 1.70
C LEU A 235 -2.75 -10.85 0.48
N GLN A 236 -1.96 -11.93 0.54
CA GLN A 236 -1.89 -12.90 -0.56
C GLN A 236 -3.23 -13.58 -0.83
N ARG A 237 -4.00 -13.87 0.23
CA ARG A 237 -5.30 -14.54 0.12
C ARG A 237 -6.42 -13.59 -0.35
N LEU A 238 -6.40 -12.32 0.07
CA LEU A 238 -7.52 -11.40 -0.13
C LEU A 238 -7.36 -10.47 -1.32
N LEU A 239 -6.13 -10.21 -1.77
CA LEU A 239 -5.91 -9.41 -2.97
C LEU A 239 -6.30 -10.21 -4.21
N THR A 240 -7.49 -9.93 -4.73
CA THR A 240 -8.08 -10.69 -5.83
C THR A 240 -7.35 -10.46 -7.16
N ALA A 241 -7.54 -11.37 -8.12
CA ALA A 241 -7.03 -11.18 -9.48
C ALA A 241 -7.57 -9.88 -10.12
N ASN A 242 -8.81 -9.50 -9.79
CA ASN A 242 -9.43 -8.27 -10.26
C ASN A 242 -8.76 -7.03 -9.66
N ASP A 243 -8.45 -7.00 -8.37
CA ASP A 243 -7.74 -5.88 -7.72
C ASP A 243 -6.34 -5.68 -8.25
N ARG A 244 -5.70 -6.78 -8.67
CA ARG A 244 -4.39 -6.78 -9.33
C ARG A 244 -4.47 -6.19 -10.74
N ALA A 245 -5.54 -6.50 -11.48
CA ALA A 245 -5.73 -6.08 -12.87
C ALA A 245 -6.31 -4.67 -13.00
N ASN A 246 -7.18 -4.25 -12.08
CA ASN A 246 -7.91 -2.97 -12.18
C ASN A 246 -7.11 -1.74 -11.71
N GLY A 247 -5.88 -1.93 -11.25
CA GLY A 247 -4.98 -0.87 -10.80
C GLY A 247 -5.24 -0.36 -9.39
N MET A 248 -6.02 -1.05 -8.56
CA MET A 248 -6.13 -0.71 -7.13
C MET A 248 -4.78 -0.92 -6.43
N GLY A 249 -4.15 -2.07 -6.65
CA GLY A 249 -2.89 -2.43 -6.00
C GLY A 249 -1.72 -1.49 -6.27
N ASN A 250 -1.61 -0.91 -7.46
CA ASN A 250 -0.52 0.01 -7.82
C ASN A 250 -0.66 1.43 -7.27
N ARG A 251 -1.77 1.73 -6.60
CA ARG A 251 -1.95 3.00 -5.88
C ARG A 251 -1.44 2.95 -4.44
N PHE A 252 -1.10 1.76 -3.95
CA PHE A 252 -0.54 1.57 -2.63
C PHE A 252 0.99 1.46 -2.66
N LEU A 253 1.64 2.12 -1.71
CA LEU A 253 3.01 1.85 -1.33
C LEU A 253 3.00 0.65 -0.38
N TRP A 254 3.54 -0.46 -0.84
CA TRP A 254 3.64 -1.69 -0.05
C TRP A 254 4.95 -1.69 0.71
N VAL A 255 4.88 -1.72 2.04
CA VAL A 255 6.04 -1.58 2.93
C VAL A 255 6.13 -2.80 3.81
N CYS A 256 7.10 -3.66 3.55
CA CYS A 256 7.42 -4.77 4.44
C CYS A 256 7.98 -4.25 5.76
N ALA A 257 7.44 -4.72 6.89
CA ALA A 257 7.86 -4.31 8.21
C ALA A 257 8.12 -5.49 9.14
N ARG A 258 9.19 -5.38 9.90
CA ARG A 258 9.55 -6.33 10.96
C ARG A 258 9.97 -5.56 12.21
N ARG A 259 9.93 -6.21 13.35
CA ARG A 259 10.44 -5.62 14.59
C ARG A 259 11.91 -5.23 14.41
N SER A 260 12.26 -3.98 14.69
CA SER A 260 13.61 -3.46 14.50
C SER A 260 14.58 -3.95 15.58
N LYS A 261 14.09 -4.11 16.80
CA LYS A 261 14.87 -4.51 17.99
C LYS A 261 13.97 -5.08 19.09
N LEU A 262 14.57 -5.58 20.16
CA LEU A 262 13.86 -5.99 21.37
C LEU A 262 14.12 -4.97 22.48
N LEU A 263 13.06 -4.46 23.08
CA LEU A 263 13.08 -3.53 24.21
C LEU A 263 12.23 -4.11 25.36
N PRO A 264 12.72 -5.14 26.07
CA PRO A 264 11.94 -5.87 27.06
C PRO A 264 11.49 -5.00 28.26
N HIS A 265 12.20 -3.93 28.52
CA HIS A 265 11.89 -2.99 29.62
C HIS A 265 11.32 -1.66 29.10
N GLY A 266 10.83 -1.60 27.84
CA GLY A 266 10.53 -0.36 27.14
C GLY A 266 11.79 0.25 26.53
N GLY A 267 11.61 1.35 25.78
CA GLY A 267 12.73 2.07 25.19
C GLY A 267 13.18 3.23 26.08
N GLU A 268 14.12 4.01 25.58
CA GLU A 268 14.53 5.26 26.21
C GLU A 268 13.35 6.23 26.34
N GLN A 269 13.40 7.09 27.35
CA GLN A 269 12.40 8.12 27.52
C GLN A 269 12.48 9.11 26.34
N LEU A 270 11.33 9.42 25.77
CA LEU A 270 11.24 10.36 24.66
C LEU A 270 11.65 11.76 25.11
N ASN A 271 12.49 12.42 24.33
CA ASN A 271 12.78 13.85 24.54
C ASN A 271 11.58 14.68 24.09
N GLU A 272 10.73 15.03 25.05
CA GLU A 272 9.47 15.77 24.82
C GLU A 272 9.72 17.15 24.23
N ALA A 273 10.79 17.86 24.66
CA ALA A 273 11.14 19.18 24.15
C ALA A 273 11.57 19.11 22.66
N ALA A 274 12.41 18.13 22.30
CA ALA A 274 12.80 17.92 20.92
C ALA A 274 11.61 17.51 20.03
N MET A 275 10.68 16.70 20.57
CA MET A 275 9.47 16.34 19.85
C MET A 275 8.56 17.54 19.61
N GLU A 276 8.40 18.44 20.57
CA GLU A 276 7.59 19.65 20.39
C GLU A 276 8.23 20.63 19.41
N GLN A 277 9.56 20.78 19.45
CA GLN A 277 10.29 21.58 18.47
C GLN A 277 10.08 21.03 17.06
N LEU A 278 10.19 19.71 16.87
CA LEU A 278 9.96 19.06 15.59
C LEU A 278 8.50 19.24 15.12
N ALA A 279 7.53 19.09 16.02
CA ALA A 279 6.12 19.33 15.71
C ALA A 279 5.86 20.80 15.29
N SER A 280 6.57 21.76 15.88
CA SER A 280 6.49 23.17 15.46
C SER A 280 6.99 23.36 14.03
N GLN A 281 8.14 22.78 13.68
CA GLN A 281 8.68 22.84 12.32
C GLN A 281 7.75 22.18 11.30
N MET A 282 7.12 21.06 11.66
CA MET A 282 6.12 20.40 10.81
C MET A 282 4.88 21.28 10.62
N ARG A 283 4.41 22.01 11.66
CA ARG A 283 3.30 22.99 11.52
C ARG A 283 3.65 24.08 10.51
N GLU A 284 4.87 24.62 10.58
CA GLU A 284 5.37 25.63 9.64
C GLU A 284 5.39 25.10 8.20
N ALA A 285 5.89 23.86 7.98
CA ALA A 285 5.91 23.23 6.67
C ALA A 285 4.49 22.97 6.12
N ILE A 286 3.54 22.57 6.99
CA ILE A 286 2.13 22.41 6.59
C ILE A 286 1.52 23.77 6.25
N ALA A 287 1.76 24.81 7.04
CA ALA A 287 1.28 26.16 6.73
C ALA A 287 1.86 26.68 5.41
N PHE A 288 3.15 26.46 5.14
CA PHE A 288 3.78 26.75 3.86
C PHE A 288 3.08 26.07 2.70
N SER A 289 2.74 24.77 2.85
CA SER A 289 2.11 23.97 1.78
C SER A 289 0.73 24.50 1.36
N VAL A 290 0.02 25.23 2.22
CA VAL A 290 -1.30 25.80 1.90
C VAL A 290 -1.21 26.85 0.78
N THR A 291 -0.10 27.56 0.67
CA THR A 291 0.11 28.69 -0.25
C THR A 291 1.14 28.43 -1.33
N ALA A 292 1.91 27.34 -1.28
CA ALA A 292 3.03 27.09 -2.18
C ALA A 292 2.61 26.86 -3.65
N GLY A 293 1.41 26.33 -3.90
CA GLY A 293 0.89 26.17 -5.25
C GLY A 293 1.59 25.06 -6.04
N GLU A 294 1.88 25.33 -7.31
CA GLU A 294 2.54 24.35 -8.17
C GLU A 294 4.05 24.26 -7.87
N ILE A 295 4.50 23.05 -7.54
CA ILE A 295 5.90 22.73 -7.27
C ILE A 295 6.48 22.02 -8.51
N ARG A 296 7.66 22.43 -8.94
CA ARG A 296 8.34 21.90 -10.14
C ARG A 296 9.72 21.37 -9.79
N TRP A 297 10.28 20.57 -10.69
CA TRP A 297 11.68 20.17 -10.60
C TRP A 297 12.61 21.38 -10.75
N ASP A 298 13.67 21.45 -9.98
CA ASP A 298 14.80 22.29 -10.33
C ASP A 298 15.55 21.70 -11.56
N PRO A 299 16.48 22.44 -12.19
CA PRO A 299 17.14 21.96 -13.40
C PRO A 299 17.92 20.65 -13.21
N GLU A 300 18.59 20.46 -12.06
CA GLU A 300 19.38 19.27 -11.76
C GLU A 300 18.49 18.06 -11.53
N ALA A 301 17.48 18.18 -10.67
CA ALA A 301 16.51 17.12 -10.42
C ALA A 301 15.71 16.76 -11.67
N ARG A 302 15.39 17.74 -12.53
CA ARG A 302 14.73 17.50 -13.81
C ARG A 302 15.57 16.63 -14.74
N GLN A 303 16.87 16.92 -14.83
CA GLN A 303 17.78 16.12 -15.64
C GLN A 303 17.91 14.69 -15.09
N ALA A 304 18.04 14.55 -13.77
CA ALA A 304 18.11 13.25 -13.11
C ALA A 304 16.80 12.45 -13.27
N TRP A 305 15.65 13.12 -13.13
CA TRP A 305 14.34 12.53 -13.36
C TRP A 305 14.21 11.93 -14.77
N GLY A 306 14.68 12.65 -15.81
CA GLY A 306 14.65 12.16 -17.19
C GLY A 306 15.37 10.82 -17.38
N ARG A 307 16.45 10.57 -16.61
CA ARG A 307 17.20 9.30 -16.66
C ARG A 307 16.47 8.14 -15.95
N VAL A 308 15.80 8.42 -14.84
CA VAL A 308 15.09 7.37 -14.07
C VAL A 308 13.68 7.12 -14.60
N TYR A 309 13.08 8.07 -15.29
CA TYR A 309 11.71 7.96 -15.81
C TYR A 309 11.54 6.79 -16.77
N GLU A 310 12.51 6.55 -17.65
CA GLU A 310 12.49 5.42 -18.58
C GLU A 310 12.38 4.08 -17.81
N ARG A 311 13.20 3.91 -16.77
CA ARG A 311 13.16 2.71 -15.91
C ARG A 311 11.83 2.57 -15.19
N LEU A 312 11.30 3.67 -14.60
CA LEU A 312 10.05 3.66 -13.85
C LEU A 312 8.82 3.42 -14.73
N SER A 313 8.92 3.79 -16.03
CA SER A 313 7.85 3.63 -17.01
C SER A 313 7.97 2.34 -17.82
N ALA A 314 9.07 1.60 -17.67
CA ALA A 314 9.29 0.35 -18.40
C ALA A 314 8.22 -0.68 -18.00
N PRO A 315 7.60 -1.37 -18.98
CA PRO A 315 6.62 -2.39 -18.68
C PRO A 315 7.28 -3.56 -17.96
N ALA A 316 6.80 -3.87 -16.76
CA ALA A 316 7.20 -5.05 -16.01
C ALA A 316 6.13 -6.13 -16.10
N ILE A 317 6.56 -7.40 -16.13
CA ILE A 317 5.69 -8.56 -16.36
C ILE A 317 5.12 -9.06 -15.03
N GLY A 318 3.95 -9.68 -15.08
CA GLY A 318 3.36 -10.39 -13.95
C GLY A 318 2.72 -9.48 -12.91
N LEU A 319 2.56 -10.04 -11.71
CA LEU A 319 1.95 -9.33 -10.60
C LEU A 319 2.82 -8.17 -10.12
N PHE A 320 4.14 -8.36 -10.11
CA PHE A 320 5.10 -7.30 -9.82
C PHE A 320 4.86 -6.07 -10.71
N GLY A 321 4.78 -6.26 -12.03
CA GLY A 321 4.50 -5.16 -12.96
C GLY A 321 3.16 -4.47 -12.71
N SER A 322 2.10 -5.25 -12.45
CA SER A 322 0.79 -4.69 -12.13
C SER A 322 0.81 -3.84 -10.87
N MET A 323 1.56 -4.26 -9.83
CA MET A 323 1.63 -3.57 -8.53
C MET A 323 2.56 -2.35 -8.55
N THR A 324 3.54 -2.29 -9.46
CA THR A 324 4.51 -1.20 -9.57
C THR A 324 4.25 -0.22 -10.72
N ALA A 325 3.19 -0.44 -11.50
CA ALA A 325 2.89 0.30 -12.72
C ALA A 325 2.73 1.83 -12.57
N ARG A 326 2.65 2.35 -11.34
CA ARG A 326 2.54 3.79 -11.04
C ARG A 326 3.76 4.34 -10.30
N GLY A 327 4.91 3.72 -10.45
CA GLY A 327 6.15 4.11 -9.79
C GLY A 327 6.53 5.57 -10.05
N ASP A 328 6.32 6.05 -11.26
CA ASP A 328 6.58 7.43 -11.65
C ASP A 328 5.70 8.43 -10.87
N ALA A 329 4.41 8.17 -10.73
CA ALA A 329 3.48 9.01 -9.97
C ALA A 329 3.76 8.94 -8.46
N GLN A 330 4.10 7.76 -7.92
CA GLN A 330 4.47 7.58 -6.53
C GLN A 330 5.75 8.36 -6.18
N CYS A 331 6.79 8.26 -7.02
CA CYS A 331 8.03 9.02 -6.81
C CYS A 331 7.81 10.54 -6.85
N ARG A 332 6.97 11.05 -7.76
CA ARG A 332 6.64 12.48 -7.80
C ARG A 332 5.95 12.95 -6.53
N ARG A 333 4.97 12.19 -6.03
CA ARG A 333 4.26 12.53 -4.79
C ARG A 333 5.16 12.48 -3.57
N LEU A 334 6.02 11.48 -3.47
CA LEU A 334 7.03 11.39 -2.41
C LEU A 334 8.00 12.59 -2.48
N ALA A 335 8.55 12.89 -3.65
CA ALA A 335 9.45 14.03 -3.85
C ALA A 335 8.77 15.38 -3.53
N LEU A 336 7.49 15.52 -3.89
CA LEU A 336 6.67 16.68 -3.54
C LEU A 336 6.53 16.83 -2.01
N ILE A 337 6.25 15.73 -1.29
CA ILE A 337 6.12 15.77 0.18
C ILE A 337 7.45 16.17 0.82
N TYR A 338 8.59 15.60 0.38
CA TYR A 338 9.90 16.00 0.88
C TYR A 338 10.19 17.48 0.63
N ALA A 339 9.91 18.00 -0.58
CA ALA A 339 10.10 19.40 -0.89
C ALA A 339 9.22 20.32 -0.02
N LEU A 340 7.96 19.94 0.20
CA LEU A 340 7.04 20.72 1.06
C LEU A 340 7.45 20.68 2.52
N LEU A 341 7.97 19.57 3.04
CA LEU A 341 8.51 19.46 4.39
C LEU A 341 9.76 20.33 4.57
N ASP A 342 10.53 20.53 3.52
CA ASP A 342 11.70 21.41 3.48
C ASP A 342 11.35 22.87 3.06
N GLN A 343 10.05 23.19 3.04
CA GLN A 343 9.50 24.52 2.67
C GLN A 343 10.10 25.03 1.34
N SER A 344 10.31 24.13 0.38
CA SER A 344 10.90 24.43 -0.92
C SER A 344 9.83 24.58 -1.99
N LEU A 345 9.92 25.62 -2.81
CA LEU A 345 9.08 25.84 -3.98
C LEU A 345 9.53 25.03 -5.21
N VAL A 346 10.61 24.26 -5.08
CA VAL A 346 11.13 23.38 -6.12
C VAL A 346 11.54 22.03 -5.55
N ILE A 347 11.39 20.98 -6.33
CA ILE A 347 11.92 19.67 -5.99
C ILE A 347 13.38 19.62 -6.40
N ARG A 348 14.30 19.52 -5.41
CA ARG A 348 15.74 19.43 -5.59
C ARG A 348 16.21 17.97 -5.63
N MET A 349 17.49 17.77 -5.93
CA MET A 349 18.09 16.43 -6.02
C MET A 349 17.95 15.60 -4.75
N GLU A 350 18.08 16.22 -3.57
CA GLU A 350 17.90 15.54 -2.28
C GLU A 350 16.50 14.99 -2.13
N HIS A 351 15.46 15.74 -2.50
CA HIS A 351 14.07 15.30 -2.45
C HIS A 351 13.79 14.14 -3.42
N LEU A 352 14.37 14.22 -4.62
CA LEU A 352 14.26 13.16 -5.62
C LEU A 352 14.96 11.88 -5.15
N ARG A 353 16.18 11.97 -4.60
CA ARG A 353 16.93 10.82 -4.09
C ARG A 353 16.16 10.13 -2.96
N ALA A 354 15.66 10.91 -2.00
CA ALA A 354 14.85 10.38 -0.90
C ALA A 354 13.59 9.64 -1.42
N ALA A 355 12.89 10.24 -2.36
CA ALA A 355 11.69 9.63 -2.97
C ALA A 355 12.00 8.33 -3.73
N LEU A 356 13.09 8.30 -4.48
CA LEU A 356 13.52 7.12 -5.24
C LEU A 356 13.94 5.99 -4.30
N GLU A 357 14.58 6.30 -3.19
CA GLU A 357 14.98 5.31 -2.21
C GLU A 357 13.77 4.68 -1.49
N VAL A 358 12.80 5.51 -1.07
CA VAL A 358 11.53 5.01 -0.53
C VAL A 358 10.82 4.13 -1.55
N TRP A 359 10.78 4.54 -2.81
CA TRP A 359 10.16 3.75 -3.88
C TRP A 359 10.90 2.42 -4.11
N SER A 360 12.23 2.42 -4.14
CA SER A 360 13.04 1.21 -4.29
C SER A 360 12.73 0.19 -3.20
N TYR A 361 12.60 0.63 -1.95
CA TYR A 361 12.15 -0.25 -0.86
C TYR A 361 10.75 -0.81 -1.09
N CYS A 362 9.82 0.00 -1.60
CA CYS A 362 8.48 -0.46 -1.93
C CYS A 362 8.49 -1.47 -3.10
N GLU A 363 9.31 -1.26 -4.13
CA GLU A 363 9.51 -2.23 -5.21
C GLU A 363 10.04 -3.56 -4.69
N ASP A 364 11.05 -3.54 -3.82
CA ASP A 364 11.61 -4.74 -3.19
C ASP A 364 10.60 -5.41 -2.26
N SER A 365 9.77 -4.64 -1.57
CA SER A 365 8.66 -5.17 -0.77
C SER A 365 7.64 -5.89 -1.65
N VAL A 366 7.26 -5.32 -2.79
CA VAL A 366 6.38 -5.97 -3.77
C VAL A 366 7.02 -7.27 -4.28
N ARG A 367 8.32 -7.25 -4.59
CA ARG A 367 9.06 -8.45 -5.05
C ARG A 367 9.10 -9.52 -3.97
N TYR A 368 9.32 -9.14 -2.71
CA TYR A 368 9.29 -10.08 -1.58
C TYR A 368 7.90 -10.69 -1.37
N LEU A 369 6.84 -9.87 -1.40
CA LEU A 369 5.47 -10.29 -1.11
C LEU A 369 4.87 -11.15 -2.22
N PHE A 370 5.09 -10.79 -3.46
CA PHE A 370 4.42 -11.41 -4.62
C PHE A 370 5.38 -12.22 -5.50
N GLY A 371 6.69 -11.99 -5.41
CA GLY A 371 7.71 -12.71 -6.16
C GLY A 371 7.44 -12.72 -7.66
N ASP A 372 7.70 -13.86 -8.28
CA ASP A 372 7.47 -14.10 -9.70
C ASP A 372 6.02 -14.57 -10.01
N SER A 373 5.07 -14.34 -9.06
CA SER A 373 3.67 -14.72 -9.24
C SER A 373 3.08 -14.09 -10.52
N THR A 374 2.39 -14.92 -11.29
CA THR A 374 1.72 -14.48 -12.51
C THR A 374 0.40 -13.78 -12.25
N GLY A 375 -0.15 -13.97 -11.04
CA GLY A 375 -1.49 -13.53 -10.67
C GLY A 375 -2.61 -14.49 -11.11
N ASP A 376 -2.27 -15.59 -11.74
CA ASP A 376 -3.17 -16.70 -12.06
C ASP A 376 -2.77 -17.89 -11.19
N GLU A 377 -3.65 -18.34 -10.30
CA GLU A 377 -3.37 -19.42 -9.33
C GLU A 377 -2.97 -20.72 -10.00
N THR A 378 -3.60 -21.02 -11.15
CA THR A 378 -3.30 -22.23 -11.94
C THR A 378 -1.91 -22.10 -12.57
N ALA A 379 -1.59 -20.95 -13.16
CA ALA A 379 -0.27 -20.69 -13.73
C ALA A 379 0.82 -20.69 -12.66
N ASP A 380 0.57 -20.09 -11.49
CA ASP A 380 1.51 -20.07 -10.39
C ASP A 380 1.78 -21.45 -9.79
N ALA A 381 0.75 -22.31 -9.70
CA ALA A 381 0.91 -23.70 -9.28
C ALA A 381 1.72 -24.51 -10.29
N ILE A 382 1.46 -24.33 -11.60
CA ILE A 382 2.23 -24.96 -12.68
C ILE A 382 3.69 -24.52 -12.60
N LEU A 383 3.95 -23.20 -12.52
CA LEU A 383 5.31 -22.67 -12.48
C LEU A 383 6.09 -23.20 -11.28
N ARG A 384 5.44 -23.33 -10.13
CA ARG A 384 6.03 -23.89 -8.91
C ARG A 384 6.45 -25.35 -9.13
N SER A 385 5.55 -26.20 -9.63
CA SER A 385 5.84 -27.60 -9.92
C SER A 385 6.94 -27.77 -10.97
N LEU A 386 6.98 -26.89 -11.98
CA LEU A 386 8.05 -26.90 -12.99
C LEU A 386 9.38 -26.44 -12.42
N SER A 387 9.38 -25.55 -11.43
CA SER A 387 10.61 -25.09 -10.76
C SER A 387 11.21 -26.12 -9.81
N GLU A 388 10.43 -27.10 -9.38
CA GLU A 388 10.82 -28.25 -8.55
C GLU A 388 11.31 -29.44 -9.37
N SER A 389 11.13 -29.42 -10.71
CA SER A 389 11.50 -30.51 -11.63
C SER A 389 12.66 -30.10 -12.53
N ASP A 390 13.83 -30.71 -12.32
CA ASP A 390 15.01 -30.47 -13.16
C ASP A 390 14.82 -30.95 -14.61
N GLU A 391 14.04 -32.03 -14.82
CA GLU A 391 13.78 -32.60 -16.13
C GLU A 391 12.58 -31.95 -16.84
N GLY A 392 11.78 -31.16 -16.13
CA GLY A 392 10.51 -30.61 -16.59
C GLY A 392 9.36 -31.62 -16.43
N LEU A 393 8.14 -31.18 -16.76
CA LEU A 393 6.93 -31.99 -16.64
C LEU A 393 6.20 -32.06 -17.98
N THR A 394 5.62 -33.22 -18.25
CA THR A 394 4.69 -33.42 -19.38
C THR A 394 3.35 -32.74 -19.09
N THR A 395 2.59 -32.43 -20.14
CA THR A 395 1.22 -31.88 -19.98
C THR A 395 0.32 -32.78 -19.11
N THR A 396 0.54 -34.08 -19.13
CA THR A 396 -0.23 -35.08 -18.35
C THR A 396 0.18 -35.01 -16.86
N GLU A 397 1.47 -34.87 -16.57
CA GLU A 397 1.98 -34.70 -15.19
C GLU A 397 1.53 -33.41 -14.60
N ILE A 398 1.57 -32.30 -15.37
CA ILE A 398 1.01 -31.02 -14.94
C ILE A 398 -0.47 -31.16 -14.57
N TRP A 399 -1.25 -31.89 -15.35
CA TRP A 399 -2.65 -32.16 -15.02
C TRP A 399 -2.80 -32.98 -13.73
N GLY A 400 -1.85 -33.88 -13.47
CA GLY A 400 -1.77 -34.67 -12.23
C GLY A 400 -1.59 -33.80 -10.99
N VAL A 401 -0.84 -32.70 -11.07
CA VAL A 401 -0.63 -31.73 -9.96
C VAL A 401 -1.96 -31.21 -9.40
N PHE A 402 -2.97 -31.06 -10.24
CA PHE A 402 -4.31 -30.61 -9.83
C PHE A 402 -5.27 -31.75 -9.48
N GLY A 403 -4.77 -32.97 -9.22
CA GLY A 403 -5.61 -34.12 -8.93
C GLY A 403 -6.60 -34.44 -10.07
N ARG A 404 -6.34 -33.98 -11.30
CA ARG A 404 -7.20 -34.03 -12.46
C ARG A 404 -8.53 -33.28 -12.34
N HIS A 405 -8.66 -32.39 -11.36
CA HIS A 405 -9.87 -31.55 -11.17
C HIS A 405 -9.87 -30.28 -12.03
N ALA A 406 -8.70 -29.80 -12.46
CA ALA A 406 -8.62 -28.64 -13.34
C ALA A 406 -9.17 -28.93 -14.74
N LYS A 407 -9.94 -28.00 -15.29
CA LYS A 407 -10.50 -28.12 -16.65
C LYS A 407 -9.39 -27.94 -17.69
N LYS A 408 -9.38 -28.77 -18.72
CA LYS A 408 -8.38 -28.69 -19.79
C LYS A 408 -8.19 -27.31 -20.41
N PRO A 409 -9.25 -26.51 -20.68
CA PRO A 409 -9.10 -25.14 -21.18
C PRO A 409 -8.39 -24.18 -20.19
N GLU A 410 -8.58 -24.39 -18.90
CA GLU A 410 -7.95 -23.58 -17.84
C GLU A 410 -6.43 -23.82 -17.79
N LEU A 411 -6.02 -25.08 -17.81
CA LEU A 411 -4.61 -25.46 -17.91
C LEU A 411 -3.94 -24.94 -19.17
N GLN A 412 -4.63 -25.06 -20.32
CA GLN A 412 -4.11 -24.55 -21.59
C GLN A 412 -3.92 -23.03 -21.54
N ARG A 413 -4.89 -22.29 -20.98
CA ARG A 413 -4.78 -20.84 -20.77
C ARG A 413 -3.60 -20.50 -19.88
N ALA A 414 -3.46 -21.19 -18.74
CA ALA A 414 -2.36 -20.98 -17.80
C ALA A 414 -0.98 -21.22 -18.44
N LEU A 415 -0.84 -22.31 -19.21
CA LEU A 415 0.39 -22.62 -19.95
C LEU A 415 0.69 -21.59 -21.06
N SER A 416 -0.34 -21.08 -21.77
CA SER A 416 -0.18 -19.99 -22.74
C SER A 416 0.33 -18.73 -22.06
N VAL A 417 -0.28 -18.33 -20.93
CA VAL A 417 0.16 -17.17 -20.14
C VAL A 417 1.61 -17.30 -19.69
N LEU A 418 2.02 -18.47 -19.20
CA LEU A 418 3.40 -18.72 -18.78
C LEU A 418 4.38 -18.67 -19.97
N SER A 419 3.99 -19.21 -21.13
CA SER A 419 4.81 -19.23 -22.35
C SER A 419 4.93 -17.83 -22.95
N GLU A 420 3.83 -17.08 -23.08
CA GLU A 420 3.83 -15.68 -23.57
C GLU A 420 4.69 -14.76 -22.71
N ARG A 421 4.75 -15.03 -21.41
CA ARG A 421 5.59 -14.29 -20.46
C ARG A 421 7.04 -14.78 -20.41
N GLY A 422 7.39 -15.81 -21.19
CA GLY A 422 8.73 -16.38 -21.21
C GLY A 422 9.16 -17.03 -19.89
N LEU A 423 8.19 -17.41 -19.03
CA LEU A 423 8.45 -18.05 -17.74
C LEU A 423 8.64 -19.57 -17.89
N VAL A 424 8.15 -20.14 -18.98
CA VAL A 424 8.33 -21.55 -19.31
C VAL A 424 8.70 -21.72 -20.78
N ASN A 425 9.45 -22.76 -21.06
CA ASN A 425 9.76 -23.21 -22.40
C ASN A 425 9.12 -24.60 -22.60
N CYS A 426 8.65 -24.91 -23.82
CA CYS A 426 8.18 -26.24 -24.14
C CYS A 426 9.00 -26.86 -25.27
N VAL A 427 9.25 -28.17 -25.15
CA VAL A 427 9.94 -28.96 -26.16
C VAL A 427 9.07 -30.15 -26.48
N LYS A 428 8.85 -30.41 -27.77
CA LYS A 428 8.19 -31.64 -28.24
C LYS A 428 9.22 -32.75 -28.37
N GLN A 429 9.04 -33.81 -27.60
CA GLN A 429 9.89 -34.99 -27.64
C GLN A 429 9.15 -36.11 -28.37
N GLN A 430 9.80 -36.71 -29.37
CA GLN A 430 9.29 -37.91 -30.03
C GLN A 430 9.47 -39.11 -29.12
N THR A 431 8.42 -39.89 -28.94
CA THR A 431 8.44 -41.14 -28.19
C THR A 431 8.12 -42.29 -29.14
N ALA A 432 8.21 -43.54 -28.70
CA ALA A 432 7.80 -44.70 -29.48
C ALA A 432 6.29 -44.69 -29.85
N GLY A 433 5.53 -43.73 -29.34
CA GLY A 433 4.11 -43.48 -29.59
C GLY A 433 3.85 -42.04 -30.05
N ALA A 434 2.79 -41.42 -29.52
CA ALA A 434 2.46 -40.00 -29.81
C ALA A 434 3.52 -39.04 -29.22
N PRO A 435 3.86 -37.93 -29.90
CA PRO A 435 4.80 -36.96 -29.39
C PRO A 435 4.31 -36.36 -28.06
N VAL A 436 5.23 -36.20 -27.08
CA VAL A 436 4.93 -35.64 -25.76
C VAL A 436 5.52 -34.26 -25.70
N THR A 437 4.76 -33.29 -25.14
CA THR A 437 5.24 -31.95 -24.88
C THR A 437 5.76 -31.88 -23.44
N ILE A 438 7.04 -31.56 -23.26
CA ILE A 438 7.68 -31.36 -21.98
C ILE A 438 7.81 -29.85 -21.75
N TRP A 439 7.35 -29.38 -20.60
CA TRP A 439 7.43 -28.02 -20.15
C TRP A 439 8.53 -27.89 -19.10
N ARG A 440 9.31 -26.81 -19.17
CA ARG A 440 10.38 -26.50 -18.22
C ARG A 440 10.28 -25.06 -17.79
N ALA A 441 10.59 -24.77 -16.53
CA ALA A 441 10.76 -23.39 -16.10
C ALA A 441 11.93 -22.74 -16.88
N ALA A 442 11.75 -21.50 -17.32
CA ALA A 442 12.82 -20.75 -17.97
C ALA A 442 13.93 -20.48 -16.96
N ALA A 443 15.19 -20.67 -17.33
CA ALA A 443 16.31 -20.33 -16.49
C ALA A 443 16.24 -18.83 -16.12
N LYS A 444 16.33 -18.48 -14.82
CA LYS A 444 16.42 -17.08 -14.39
C LYS A 444 17.66 -16.49 -15.05
N LYS A 445 17.48 -15.49 -15.92
CA LYS A 445 18.61 -14.65 -16.37
C LYS A 445 19.17 -14.00 -15.12
N ALA A 446 20.41 -14.35 -14.77
CA ALA A 446 21.17 -13.61 -13.78
C ALA A 446 21.34 -12.19 -14.34
N ASN A 447 20.74 -11.22 -13.66
CA ASN A 447 21.03 -9.80 -13.86
C ASN A 447 22.17 -9.40 -12.94
#